data_9060e451f9d24dcdd1d287f0e187f1c3
#
_entry.id   9060e451f9d24dcdd1d287f0e187f1c3
#
_cell.length_a   1.000
_cell.length_b   1.000
_cell.length_c   1.000
_cell.angle_alpha   90.00
_cell.angle_beta   90.00
_cell.angle_gamma   90.00
#
_symmetry.space_group_name_H-M   'P 1'
#
loop_
_entity.id
_entity.type
_entity.pdbx_description
1 polymer ?
#
loop_
_entity_poly.entity_id
_entity_poly.type
_entity_poly.pdbx_seq_one_letter_code
_entity_poly.pdbx_strand_id
1 'polypeptide(L)'
;MPAKPPPSPARLPTEERQALIVAAAIALTGRNSPDAVTTGDIAREVGVTQGALFKHFPSREAIWLAVMEWVTQHLLARLENAAKTPTGQAAANPALDALARVFAAHIEFVRECPGVPRLIFHDLQQPADSPLKRQLGLLLQRYRQLLTQLLQDAVKHGEVPANLDIAASTTMFIGIVQGLAMQSILNGPRADLSAEAARVFPLYLRSIRKTP
;
A
#
# COMPACT_ATOMS: atom_id res chain seq x y z
N MET A 1 -23.85 -39.13 32.38
CA MET A 1 -23.18 -37.84 32.60
C MET A 1 -23.10 -37.08 31.26
N PRO A 2 -23.71 -35.87 31.14
CA PRO A 2 -23.58 -35.09 29.90
C PRO A 2 -22.14 -34.56 29.76
N ALA A 3 -21.61 -34.67 28.54
CA ALA A 3 -20.29 -34.20 28.21
C ALA A 3 -20.17 -32.66 28.42
N LYS A 4 -19.07 -32.23 29.02
CA LYS A 4 -18.73 -30.81 29.25
C LYS A 4 -18.67 -30.11 27.88
N PRO A 5 -19.34 -28.96 27.68
CA PRO A 5 -19.23 -28.23 26.43
C PRO A 5 -17.78 -27.83 26.14
N PRO A 6 -17.35 -27.77 24.87
CA PRO A 6 -16.01 -27.36 24.50
C PRO A 6 -15.74 -25.94 25.02
N PRO A 7 -14.50 -25.64 25.39
CA PRO A 7 -14.14 -24.32 25.89
C PRO A 7 -14.47 -23.26 24.85
N SER A 8 -15.16 -22.19 25.26
CA SER A 8 -15.41 -21.02 24.42
C SER A 8 -14.07 -20.49 23.90
N PRO A 9 -13.98 -20.11 22.59
CA PRO A 9 -12.78 -19.56 22.05
C PRO A 9 -12.33 -18.34 22.89
N ALA A 10 -11.06 -18.31 23.28
CA ALA A 10 -10.49 -17.26 24.11
C ALA A 10 -10.87 -15.88 23.53
N ARG A 11 -11.38 -15.00 24.40
CA ARG A 11 -11.80 -13.66 24.02
C ARG A 11 -10.57 -12.86 23.69
N LEU A 12 -10.25 -12.73 22.38
CA LEU A 12 -9.13 -11.91 21.91
C LEU A 12 -9.29 -10.44 22.36
N PRO A 13 -8.18 -9.75 22.68
CA PRO A 13 -8.18 -8.30 22.92
C PRO A 13 -8.84 -7.54 21.76
N THR A 14 -9.40 -6.38 22.06
CA THR A 14 -10.12 -5.56 21.05
C THR A 14 -9.25 -5.21 19.87
N GLU A 15 -7.99 -4.82 20.11
CA GLU A 15 -7.03 -4.46 19.06
C GLU A 15 -6.70 -5.63 18.13
N GLU A 16 -6.46 -6.81 18.68
CA GLU A 16 -6.21 -8.01 17.88
C GLU A 16 -7.44 -8.38 17.02
N ARG A 17 -8.64 -8.22 17.58
CA ARG A 17 -9.88 -8.46 16.83
C ARG A 17 -10.06 -7.45 15.70
N GLN A 18 -9.77 -6.18 15.94
CA GLN A 18 -9.81 -5.15 14.90
C GLN A 18 -8.80 -5.42 13.79
N ALA A 19 -7.57 -5.83 14.14
CA ALA A 19 -6.55 -6.21 13.16
C ALA A 19 -7.00 -7.39 12.26
N LEU A 20 -7.63 -8.42 12.85
CA LEU A 20 -8.18 -9.54 12.08
C LEU A 20 -9.30 -9.10 11.13
N ILE A 21 -10.18 -8.19 11.55
CA ILE A 21 -11.26 -7.65 10.71
C ILE A 21 -10.67 -6.86 9.53
N VAL A 22 -9.67 -6.02 9.78
CA VAL A 22 -8.96 -5.25 8.73
C VAL A 22 -8.29 -6.20 7.74
N ALA A 23 -7.56 -7.21 8.21
CA ALA A 23 -6.90 -8.20 7.36
C ALA A 23 -7.91 -8.98 6.49
N ALA A 24 -9.04 -9.41 7.06
CA ALA A 24 -10.10 -10.07 6.33
C ALA A 24 -10.73 -9.17 5.26
N ALA A 25 -10.96 -7.89 5.57
CA ALA A 25 -11.48 -6.92 4.61
C ALA A 25 -10.54 -6.74 3.42
N ILE A 26 -9.22 -6.62 3.66
CA ILE A 26 -8.19 -6.53 2.60
C ILE A 26 -8.18 -7.81 1.74
N ALA A 27 -8.21 -8.99 2.36
CA ALA A 27 -8.20 -10.27 1.65
C ALA A 27 -9.44 -10.44 0.77
N LEU A 28 -10.61 -10.06 1.26
CA LEU A 28 -11.88 -10.15 0.52
C LEU A 28 -11.89 -9.20 -0.70
N THR A 29 -11.39 -7.97 -0.57
CA THR A 29 -11.28 -7.03 -1.70
C THR A 29 -10.23 -7.45 -2.72
N GLY A 30 -9.27 -8.30 -2.36
CA GLY A 30 -8.36 -8.93 -3.31
C GLY A 30 -9.05 -9.89 -4.27
N ARG A 31 -10.20 -10.46 -3.86
CA ARG A 31 -10.96 -11.48 -4.61
C ARG A 31 -12.28 -10.96 -5.18
N ASN A 32 -12.84 -9.91 -4.60
CA ASN A 32 -14.15 -9.36 -4.94
C ASN A 32 -14.09 -7.84 -5.17
N SER A 33 -15.08 -7.30 -5.87
CA SER A 33 -15.26 -5.84 -5.91
C SER A 33 -15.51 -5.29 -4.50
N PRO A 34 -14.95 -4.12 -4.14
CA PRO A 34 -15.21 -3.49 -2.85
C PRO A 34 -16.70 -3.36 -2.51
N ASP A 35 -17.57 -3.07 -3.49
CA ASP A 35 -19.03 -2.98 -3.28
C ASP A 35 -19.68 -4.31 -2.92
N ALA A 36 -19.16 -5.40 -3.46
CA ALA A 36 -19.70 -6.74 -3.20
C ALA A 36 -19.29 -7.29 -1.82
N VAL A 37 -18.28 -6.71 -1.17
CA VAL A 37 -17.82 -7.14 0.16
C VAL A 37 -18.75 -6.56 1.22
N THR A 38 -19.54 -7.43 1.87
CA THR A 38 -20.44 -7.05 2.95
C THR A 38 -19.81 -7.22 4.33
N THR A 39 -20.37 -6.55 5.35
CA THR A 39 -19.96 -6.77 6.75
C THR A 39 -20.25 -8.21 7.22
N GLY A 40 -21.25 -8.86 6.62
CA GLY A 40 -21.53 -10.28 6.84
C GLY A 40 -20.44 -11.20 6.30
N ASP A 41 -19.87 -10.88 5.13
CA ASP A 41 -18.75 -11.64 4.56
C ASP A 41 -17.49 -11.49 5.41
N ILE A 42 -17.19 -10.26 5.85
CA ILE A 42 -16.06 -9.99 6.75
C ILE A 42 -16.22 -10.73 8.07
N ALA A 43 -17.43 -10.69 8.67
CA ALA A 43 -17.72 -11.40 9.92
C ALA A 43 -17.52 -12.91 9.76
N ARG A 44 -17.98 -13.49 8.65
CA ARG A 44 -17.81 -14.90 8.32
C ARG A 44 -16.34 -15.29 8.14
N GLU A 45 -15.54 -14.47 7.44
CA GLU A 45 -14.12 -14.69 7.23
C GLU A 45 -13.33 -14.70 8.56
N VAL A 46 -13.73 -13.85 9.52
CA VAL A 46 -13.11 -13.77 10.87
C VAL A 46 -13.68 -14.81 11.85
N GLY A 47 -14.77 -15.52 11.49
CA GLY A 47 -15.42 -16.50 12.35
C GLY A 47 -16.20 -15.88 13.50
N VAL A 48 -16.84 -14.71 13.29
CA VAL A 48 -17.68 -14.04 14.27
C VAL A 48 -19.08 -13.76 13.71
N THR A 49 -20.03 -13.41 14.59
CA THR A 49 -21.32 -12.91 14.14
C THR A 49 -21.20 -11.46 13.66
N GLN A 50 -22.07 -11.03 12.76
CA GLN A 50 -22.14 -9.63 12.31
C GLN A 50 -22.39 -8.66 13.48
N GLY A 51 -23.21 -9.06 14.48
CA GLY A 51 -23.42 -8.26 15.69
C GLY A 51 -22.14 -8.12 16.54
N ALA A 52 -21.27 -9.15 16.57
CA ALA A 52 -19.97 -9.05 17.25
C ALA A 52 -19.00 -8.14 16.47
N LEU A 53 -19.03 -8.15 15.15
CA LEU A 53 -18.25 -7.25 14.30
C LEU A 53 -18.62 -5.78 14.58
N PHE A 54 -19.94 -5.47 14.67
CA PHE A 54 -20.39 -4.09 14.93
C PHE A 54 -20.03 -3.55 16.33
N LYS A 55 -19.62 -4.40 17.27
CA LYS A 55 -19.04 -3.94 18.54
C LYS A 55 -17.62 -3.33 18.36
N HIS A 56 -16.92 -3.69 17.27
CA HIS A 56 -15.58 -3.20 16.97
C HIS A 56 -15.58 -2.09 15.92
N PHE A 57 -16.51 -2.16 14.94
CA PHE A 57 -16.65 -1.18 13.86
C PHE A 57 -18.12 -0.88 13.64
N PRO A 58 -18.58 0.37 13.93
CA PRO A 58 -20.00 0.71 13.90
C PRO A 58 -20.62 0.69 12.49
N SER A 59 -19.81 0.72 11.44
CA SER A 59 -20.26 0.71 10.05
C SER A 59 -19.23 0.07 9.14
N ARG A 60 -19.65 -0.24 7.91
CA ARG A 60 -18.75 -0.69 6.83
C ARG A 60 -17.69 0.38 6.49
N GLU A 61 -18.12 1.64 6.47
CA GLU A 61 -17.21 2.77 6.24
C GLU A 61 -16.10 2.84 7.30
N ALA A 62 -16.44 2.62 8.58
CA ALA A 62 -15.45 2.57 9.65
C ALA A 62 -14.40 1.46 9.43
N ILE A 63 -14.80 0.31 8.85
CA ILE A 63 -13.85 -0.75 8.47
C ILE A 63 -12.92 -0.26 7.35
N TRP A 64 -13.45 0.37 6.30
CA TRP A 64 -12.61 0.88 5.20
C TRP A 64 -11.66 1.98 5.65
N LEU A 65 -12.08 2.85 6.57
CA LEU A 65 -11.19 3.85 7.17
C LEU A 65 -10.07 3.19 7.96
N ALA A 66 -10.37 2.16 8.75
CA ALA A 66 -9.35 1.39 9.47
C ALA A 66 -8.41 0.64 8.51
N VAL A 67 -8.90 0.12 7.39
CA VAL A 67 -8.07 -0.44 6.32
C VAL A 67 -7.10 0.62 5.79
N MET A 68 -7.56 1.84 5.48
CA MET A 68 -6.71 2.91 4.97
C MET A 68 -5.70 3.41 6.02
N GLU A 69 -6.08 3.43 7.27
CA GLU A 69 -5.15 3.75 8.36
C GLU A 69 -4.04 2.68 8.46
N TRP A 70 -4.41 1.41 8.44
CA TRP A 70 -3.47 0.29 8.41
C TRP A 70 -2.53 0.38 7.20
N VAL A 71 -3.06 0.64 6.01
CA VAL A 71 -2.28 0.83 4.77
C VAL A 71 -1.29 1.98 4.94
N THR A 72 -1.74 3.12 5.46
CA THR A 72 -0.90 4.30 5.67
C THR A 72 0.28 3.97 6.59
N GLN A 73 0.01 3.34 7.73
CA GLN A 73 1.04 2.97 8.70
C GLN A 73 2.03 1.95 8.12
N HIS A 74 1.53 0.84 7.54
CA HIS A 74 2.37 -0.27 7.10
C HIS A 74 3.14 0.06 5.82
N LEU A 75 2.50 0.71 4.85
CA LEU A 75 3.18 1.12 3.62
C LEU A 75 4.27 2.14 3.91
N LEU A 76 3.96 3.24 4.61
CA LEU A 76 4.97 4.28 4.88
C LEU A 76 6.12 3.75 5.71
N ALA A 77 5.86 2.98 6.77
CA ALA A 77 6.93 2.34 7.55
C ALA A 77 7.83 1.45 6.69
N ARG A 78 7.23 0.67 5.78
CA ARG A 78 7.98 -0.20 4.85
C ARG A 78 8.85 0.62 3.88
N LEU A 79 8.30 1.70 3.31
CA LEU A 79 9.03 2.57 2.38
C LEU A 79 10.16 3.34 3.10
N GLU A 80 9.89 3.88 4.29
CA GLU A 80 10.90 4.57 5.10
C GLU A 80 12.04 3.63 5.52
N ASN A 81 11.72 2.39 5.91
CA ASN A 81 12.73 1.39 6.23
C ASN A 81 13.56 1.00 5.00
N ALA A 82 12.92 0.82 3.84
CA ALA A 82 13.62 0.54 2.58
C ALA A 82 14.55 1.69 2.18
N ALA A 83 14.14 2.94 2.40
CA ALA A 83 14.99 4.11 2.14
C ALA A 83 16.24 4.15 3.02
N LYS A 84 16.10 3.77 4.31
CA LYS A 84 17.19 3.84 5.31
C LYS A 84 18.13 2.63 5.28
N THR A 85 17.77 1.53 4.64
CA THR A 85 18.59 0.31 4.62
C THR A 85 19.95 0.62 3.99
N PRO A 86 21.08 0.40 4.68
CA PRO A 86 22.40 0.68 4.12
C PRO A 86 22.64 -0.24 2.91
N THR A 87 23.05 0.33 1.79
CA THR A 87 23.76 -0.40 0.75
C THR A 87 25.18 -0.61 1.27
N GLY A 88 25.72 -1.84 1.19
CA GLY A 88 27.07 -2.18 1.66
C GLY A 88 28.12 -1.18 1.19
N GLN A 89 29.36 -1.30 1.71
CA GLN A 89 30.45 -0.34 1.55
C GLN A 89 30.47 0.39 0.19
N ALA A 90 30.39 1.75 0.24
CA ALA A 90 30.56 2.68 -0.88
C ALA A 90 29.66 2.44 -2.11
N ALA A 91 28.34 2.51 -1.94
CA ALA A 91 27.44 2.62 -3.08
C ALA A 91 27.75 3.86 -3.91
N ALA A 92 27.94 3.70 -5.21
CA ALA A 92 28.27 4.81 -6.13
C ALA A 92 27.12 5.84 -6.24
N ASN A 93 25.86 5.42 -5.99
CA ASN A 93 24.67 6.24 -6.11
C ASN A 93 23.69 5.92 -4.94
N PRO A 94 23.98 6.28 -3.69
CA PRO A 94 23.23 5.85 -2.53
C PRO A 94 21.77 6.32 -2.53
N ALA A 95 21.47 7.50 -3.09
CA ALA A 95 20.12 8.04 -3.15
C ALA A 95 19.28 7.36 -4.25
N LEU A 96 19.85 7.09 -5.41
CA LEU A 96 19.18 6.32 -6.48
C LEU A 96 18.95 4.86 -6.06
N ASP A 97 19.89 4.26 -5.33
CA ASP A 97 19.72 2.92 -4.76
C ASP A 97 18.61 2.89 -3.69
N ALA A 98 18.49 3.95 -2.89
CA ALA A 98 17.38 4.09 -1.95
C ALA A 98 16.04 4.21 -2.69
N LEU A 99 15.96 4.99 -3.77
CA LEU A 99 14.77 5.06 -4.63
C LEU A 99 14.41 3.68 -5.21
N ALA A 100 15.39 2.91 -5.64
CA ALA A 100 15.17 1.55 -6.15
C ALA A 100 14.59 0.62 -5.08
N ARG A 101 15.12 0.68 -3.84
CA ARG A 101 14.58 -0.10 -2.73
C ARG A 101 13.15 0.32 -2.35
N VAL A 102 12.89 1.63 -2.32
CA VAL A 102 11.53 2.17 -2.07
C VAL A 102 10.56 1.69 -3.14
N PHE A 103 10.97 1.71 -4.41
CA PHE A 103 10.15 1.20 -5.51
C PHE A 103 9.84 -0.29 -5.34
N ALA A 104 10.86 -1.11 -5.12
CA ALA A 104 10.70 -2.55 -4.92
C ALA A 104 9.82 -2.88 -3.72
N ALA A 105 10.00 -2.15 -2.60
CA ALA A 105 9.19 -2.33 -1.39
C ALA A 105 7.70 -1.99 -1.63
N HIS A 106 7.41 -0.96 -2.45
CA HIS A 106 6.03 -0.62 -2.80
C HIS A 106 5.40 -1.68 -3.73
N ILE A 107 6.12 -2.12 -4.75
CA ILE A 107 5.64 -3.19 -5.66
C ILE A 107 5.33 -4.46 -4.87
N GLU A 108 6.19 -4.84 -3.94
CA GLU A 108 5.98 -5.99 -3.08
C GLU A 108 4.74 -5.82 -2.19
N PHE A 109 4.52 -4.62 -1.62
CA PHE A 109 3.30 -4.33 -0.86
C PHE A 109 2.03 -4.48 -1.72
N VAL A 110 2.04 -3.98 -2.96
CA VAL A 110 0.92 -4.15 -3.90
C VAL A 110 0.66 -5.62 -4.21
N ARG A 111 1.73 -6.41 -4.36
CA ARG A 111 1.65 -7.86 -4.63
C ARG A 111 1.05 -8.62 -3.44
N GLU A 112 1.47 -8.28 -2.22
CA GLU A 112 0.98 -8.91 -0.98
C GLU A 112 -0.46 -8.50 -0.65
N CYS A 113 -0.85 -7.26 -0.98
CA CYS A 113 -2.14 -6.67 -0.64
C CYS A 113 -2.93 -6.22 -1.88
N PRO A 114 -3.29 -7.12 -2.82
CA PRO A 114 -3.95 -6.75 -4.09
C PRO A 114 -5.34 -6.12 -3.89
N GLY A 115 -5.96 -6.28 -2.72
CA GLY A 115 -7.20 -5.63 -2.36
C GLY A 115 -7.08 -4.12 -2.12
N VAL A 116 -5.89 -3.66 -1.71
CA VAL A 116 -5.66 -2.24 -1.40
C VAL A 116 -5.79 -1.36 -2.64
N PRO A 117 -5.11 -1.62 -3.76
CA PRO A 117 -5.31 -0.83 -4.98
C PRO A 117 -6.76 -0.87 -5.49
N ARG A 118 -7.44 -2.01 -5.39
CA ARG A 118 -8.86 -2.12 -5.78
C ARG A 118 -9.76 -1.19 -4.96
N LEU A 119 -9.56 -1.16 -3.63
CA LEU A 119 -10.30 -0.27 -2.75
C LEU A 119 -10.04 1.21 -3.09
N ILE A 120 -8.77 1.58 -3.28
CA ILE A 120 -8.36 2.95 -3.61
C ILE A 120 -8.98 3.39 -4.95
N PHE A 121 -8.82 2.61 -6.01
CA PHE A 121 -9.35 2.96 -7.32
C PHE A 121 -10.88 3.02 -7.33
N HIS A 122 -11.54 2.16 -6.57
CA HIS A 122 -13.00 2.20 -6.42
C HIS A 122 -13.45 3.51 -5.73
N ASP A 123 -12.83 3.89 -4.61
CA ASP A 123 -13.22 5.09 -3.88
C ASP A 123 -12.93 6.38 -4.68
N LEU A 124 -11.83 6.40 -5.45
CA LEU A 124 -11.50 7.54 -6.32
C LEU A 124 -12.54 7.83 -7.39
N GLN A 125 -13.33 6.83 -7.82
CA GLN A 125 -14.41 7.01 -8.79
C GLN A 125 -15.67 7.63 -8.19
N GLN A 126 -15.81 7.63 -6.86
CA GLN A 126 -16.96 8.25 -6.20
C GLN A 126 -16.90 9.78 -6.38
N PRO A 127 -18.01 10.46 -6.76
CA PRO A 127 -17.98 11.89 -7.06
C PRO A 127 -17.76 12.78 -5.83
N ALA A 128 -18.23 12.33 -4.66
CA ALA A 128 -18.14 13.11 -3.43
C ALA A 128 -16.74 13.07 -2.80
N ASP A 129 -16.38 14.11 -2.05
CA ASP A 129 -15.26 14.06 -1.11
C ASP A 129 -15.62 13.08 0.01
N SER A 130 -14.77 12.06 0.21
CA SER A 130 -14.97 11.03 1.22
C SER A 130 -13.88 11.09 2.30
N PRO A 131 -14.17 10.60 3.54
CA PRO A 131 -13.13 10.43 4.54
C PRO A 131 -11.97 9.57 4.04
N LEU A 132 -12.24 8.58 3.19
CA LEU A 132 -11.25 7.70 2.60
C LEU A 132 -10.33 8.46 1.63
N LYS A 133 -10.88 9.34 0.76
CA LYS A 133 -10.09 10.21 -0.12
C LYS A 133 -9.18 11.15 0.66
N ARG A 134 -9.67 11.71 1.77
CA ARG A 134 -8.85 12.57 2.64
C ARG A 134 -7.67 11.80 3.25
N GLN A 135 -7.89 10.59 3.76
CA GLN A 135 -6.82 9.73 4.26
C GLN A 135 -5.82 9.35 3.16
N LEU A 136 -6.30 9.00 1.96
CA LEU A 136 -5.44 8.75 0.80
C LEU A 136 -4.60 9.99 0.45
N GLY A 137 -5.19 11.18 0.50
CA GLY A 137 -4.48 12.45 0.29
C GLY A 137 -3.31 12.63 1.26
N LEU A 138 -3.52 12.35 2.55
CA LEU A 138 -2.47 12.41 3.58
C LEU A 138 -1.37 11.36 3.34
N LEU A 139 -1.73 10.13 2.98
CA LEU A 139 -0.78 9.10 2.60
C LEU A 139 0.09 9.55 1.42
N LEU A 140 -0.54 10.04 0.34
CA LEU A 140 0.18 10.51 -0.85
C LEU A 140 1.07 11.72 -0.56
N GLN A 141 0.66 12.62 0.32
CA GLN A 141 1.47 13.76 0.75
C GLN A 141 2.75 13.28 1.45
N ARG A 142 2.67 12.38 2.42
CA ARG A 142 3.83 11.82 3.13
C ARG A 142 4.74 11.03 2.19
N TYR A 143 4.15 10.26 1.28
CA TYR A 143 4.92 9.53 0.27
C TYR A 143 5.68 10.47 -0.67
N ARG A 144 5.03 11.55 -1.14
CA ARG A 144 5.70 12.59 -1.94
C ARG A 144 6.86 13.23 -1.19
N GLN A 145 6.70 13.52 0.11
CA GLN A 145 7.77 14.08 0.95
C GLN A 145 8.98 13.15 1.00
N LEU A 146 8.77 11.85 1.22
CA LEU A 146 9.85 10.85 1.22
C LEU A 146 10.61 10.84 -0.12
N LEU A 147 9.89 10.75 -1.24
CA LEU A 147 10.49 10.73 -2.58
C LEU A 147 11.22 12.04 -2.91
N THR A 148 10.65 13.17 -2.56
CA THR A 148 11.25 14.50 -2.74
C THR A 148 12.59 14.58 -2.00
N GLN A 149 12.64 14.10 -0.75
CA GLN A 149 13.88 14.09 0.03
C GLN A 149 14.97 13.24 -0.64
N LEU A 150 14.62 12.03 -1.08
CA LEU A 150 15.56 11.14 -1.78
C LEU A 150 16.09 11.75 -3.09
N LEU A 151 15.24 12.42 -3.86
CA LEU A 151 15.65 13.09 -5.09
C LEU A 151 16.51 14.34 -4.81
N GLN A 152 16.21 15.10 -3.75
CA GLN A 152 17.07 16.19 -3.29
C GLN A 152 18.46 15.69 -2.87
N ASP A 153 18.53 14.56 -2.19
CA ASP A 153 19.80 13.96 -1.80
C ASP A 153 20.56 13.44 -3.03
N ALA A 154 19.88 12.90 -4.05
CA ALA A 154 20.48 12.53 -5.33
C ALA A 154 21.07 13.75 -6.06
N VAL A 155 20.41 14.91 -6.03
CA VAL A 155 20.94 16.17 -6.55
C VAL A 155 22.19 16.60 -5.79
N LYS A 156 22.14 16.59 -4.45
CA LYS A 156 23.27 16.97 -3.58
C LYS A 156 24.50 16.09 -3.81
N HIS A 157 24.32 14.79 -4.00
CA HIS A 157 25.41 13.84 -4.27
C HIS A 157 25.85 13.84 -5.75
N GLY A 158 25.21 14.63 -6.60
CA GLY A 158 25.54 14.69 -8.02
C GLY A 158 25.16 13.45 -8.83
N GLU A 159 24.29 12.60 -8.30
CA GLU A 159 23.79 11.37 -8.95
C GLU A 159 22.80 11.68 -10.09
N VAL A 160 22.18 12.87 -10.06
CA VAL A 160 21.25 13.39 -11.06
C VAL A 160 21.61 14.85 -11.41
N PRO A 161 21.06 15.43 -12.51
CA PRO A 161 21.32 16.83 -12.86
C PRO A 161 20.88 17.81 -11.76
N ALA A 162 21.62 18.90 -11.56
CA ALA A 162 21.28 19.92 -10.57
C ALA A 162 19.96 20.64 -10.86
N ASN A 163 19.52 20.66 -12.11
CA ASN A 163 18.26 21.25 -12.58
C ASN A 163 17.13 20.23 -12.75
N LEU A 164 17.25 19.05 -12.12
CA LEU A 164 16.19 18.04 -12.18
C LEU A 164 14.85 18.61 -11.67
N ASP A 165 13.79 18.43 -12.45
CA ASP A 165 12.43 18.70 -11.98
C ASP A 165 12.00 17.60 -10.99
N ILE A 166 12.25 17.85 -9.70
CA ILE A 166 11.96 16.91 -8.61
C ILE A 166 10.44 16.63 -8.51
N ALA A 167 9.59 17.64 -8.75
CA ALA A 167 8.15 17.49 -8.66
C ALA A 167 7.61 16.56 -9.78
N ALA A 168 8.07 16.76 -11.02
CA ALA A 168 7.73 15.89 -12.13
C ALA A 168 8.27 14.48 -11.94
N SER A 169 9.53 14.36 -11.48
CA SER A 169 10.16 13.05 -11.21
C SER A 169 9.42 12.26 -10.14
N THR A 170 8.97 12.94 -9.07
CA THR A 170 8.14 12.34 -8.00
C THR A 170 6.78 11.90 -8.54
N THR A 171 6.14 12.72 -9.37
CA THR A 171 4.85 12.39 -9.99
C THR A 171 4.98 11.19 -10.92
N MET A 172 6.04 11.13 -11.73
CA MET A 172 6.32 10.01 -12.61
C MET A 172 6.56 8.72 -11.83
N PHE A 173 7.34 8.76 -10.73
CA PHE A 173 7.56 7.61 -9.87
C PHE A 173 6.24 7.02 -9.35
N ILE A 174 5.39 7.86 -8.76
CA ILE A 174 4.09 7.44 -8.22
C ILE A 174 3.19 6.92 -9.35
N GLY A 175 3.17 7.61 -10.49
CA GLY A 175 2.38 7.22 -11.66
C GLY A 175 2.76 5.85 -12.21
N ILE A 176 4.05 5.51 -12.20
CA ILE A 176 4.53 4.17 -12.60
C ILE A 176 3.97 3.10 -11.67
N VAL A 177 4.06 3.29 -10.35
CA VAL A 177 3.51 2.32 -9.38
C VAL A 177 1.99 2.18 -9.55
N GLN A 178 1.27 3.30 -9.70
CA GLN A 178 -0.18 3.30 -9.92
C GLN A 178 -0.56 2.58 -11.22
N GLY A 179 0.18 2.84 -12.30
CA GLY A 179 -0.02 2.18 -13.60
C GLY A 179 0.20 0.68 -13.52
N LEU A 180 1.28 0.24 -12.87
CA LEU A 180 1.58 -1.18 -12.66
C LEU A 180 0.51 -1.87 -11.80
N ALA A 181 0.06 -1.22 -10.72
CA ALA A 181 -1.02 -1.72 -9.87
C ALA A 181 -2.34 -1.86 -10.66
N MET A 182 -2.69 -0.86 -11.49
CA MET A 182 -3.89 -0.93 -12.35
C MET A 182 -3.79 -2.07 -13.35
N GLN A 183 -2.66 -2.22 -14.02
CA GLN A 183 -2.43 -3.32 -14.99
C GLN A 183 -2.50 -4.69 -14.30
N SER A 184 -1.99 -4.82 -13.06
CA SER A 184 -2.09 -6.07 -12.32
C SER A 184 -3.54 -6.44 -11.99
N ILE A 185 -4.39 -5.45 -11.69
CA ILE A 185 -5.83 -5.66 -11.47
C ILE A 185 -6.50 -6.12 -12.77
N LEU A 186 -6.17 -5.49 -13.89
CA LEU A 186 -6.76 -5.77 -15.20
C LEU A 186 -6.38 -7.17 -15.70
N ASN A 187 -5.12 -7.55 -15.57
CA ASN A 187 -4.59 -8.83 -16.05
C ASN A 187 -4.82 -9.99 -15.05
N GLY A 188 -5.21 -9.67 -13.81
CA GLY A 188 -5.51 -10.66 -12.77
C GLY A 188 -4.33 -11.55 -12.42
N PRO A 189 -4.56 -12.85 -12.07
CA PRO A 189 -3.50 -13.76 -11.62
C PRO A 189 -2.40 -14.06 -12.64
N ARG A 190 -2.57 -13.65 -13.91
CA ARG A 190 -1.56 -13.80 -14.96
C ARG A 190 -0.54 -12.67 -14.96
N ALA A 191 -0.78 -11.58 -14.23
CA ALA A 191 0.14 -10.45 -14.15
C ALA A 191 1.35 -10.81 -13.29
N ASP A 192 2.53 -10.79 -13.89
CA ASP A 192 3.79 -10.78 -13.13
C ASP A 192 4.19 -9.32 -12.86
N LEU A 193 3.62 -8.77 -11.79
CA LEU A 193 3.88 -7.40 -11.36
C LEU A 193 5.37 -7.14 -11.11
N SER A 194 6.08 -8.13 -10.55
CA SER A 194 7.50 -7.98 -10.23
C SER A 194 8.36 -7.94 -11.49
N ALA A 195 8.07 -8.80 -12.48
CA ALA A 195 8.77 -8.79 -13.75
C ALA A 195 8.54 -7.49 -14.53
N GLU A 196 7.31 -7.00 -14.59
CA GLU A 196 7.01 -5.71 -15.24
C GLU A 196 7.68 -4.53 -14.50
N ALA A 197 7.66 -4.51 -13.19
CA ALA A 197 8.34 -3.51 -12.38
C ALA A 197 9.86 -3.49 -12.65
N ALA A 198 10.51 -4.66 -12.74
CA ALA A 198 11.92 -4.79 -13.05
C ALA A 198 12.29 -4.27 -14.45
N ARG A 199 11.36 -4.31 -15.41
CA ARG A 199 11.56 -3.77 -16.77
C ARG A 199 11.34 -2.26 -16.83
N VAL A 200 10.36 -1.75 -16.10
CA VAL A 200 9.93 -0.34 -16.18
C VAL A 200 10.83 0.57 -15.34
N PHE A 201 11.22 0.16 -14.14
CA PHE A 201 11.98 1.01 -13.22
C PHE A 201 13.35 1.49 -13.79
N PRO A 202 14.14 0.65 -14.50
CA PRO A 202 15.35 1.14 -15.15
C PRO A 202 15.11 2.25 -16.19
N LEU A 203 13.94 2.31 -16.83
CA LEU A 203 13.57 3.40 -17.74
C LEU A 203 13.39 4.71 -16.97
N TYR A 204 12.72 4.66 -15.82
CA TYR A 204 12.60 5.80 -14.91
C TYR A 204 13.99 6.29 -14.46
N LEU A 205 14.87 5.42 -13.99
CA LEU A 205 16.21 5.81 -13.58
C LEU A 205 17.02 6.45 -14.71
N ARG A 206 16.92 5.94 -15.94
CA ARG A 206 17.58 6.54 -17.10
C ARG A 206 17.06 7.94 -17.41
N SER A 207 15.75 8.18 -17.23
CA SER A 207 15.14 9.48 -17.53
C SER A 207 15.57 10.59 -16.57
N ILE A 208 15.98 10.25 -15.34
CA ILE A 208 16.40 11.23 -14.33
C ILE A 208 17.92 11.33 -14.14
N ARG A 209 18.70 10.40 -14.68
CA ARG A 209 20.18 10.44 -14.62
C ARG A 209 20.75 11.51 -15.53
N LYS A 210 21.99 11.94 -15.26
CA LYS A 210 22.75 12.75 -16.18
C LYS A 210 22.92 12.00 -17.51
N THR A 211 22.64 12.69 -18.60
CA THR A 211 23.07 12.21 -19.91
C THR A 211 24.60 12.26 -19.95
N PRO A 212 25.29 11.19 -20.37
CA PRO A 212 26.76 11.20 -20.47
C PRO A 212 27.26 12.27 -21.43
#